data_c2ef18b4508d6de7c361a39109afb93f
#
_entry.id   c2ef18b4508d6de7c361a39109afb93f
#
_cell.length_a   1.000
_cell.length_b   1.000
_cell.length_c   1.000
_cell.angle_alpha   90.00
_cell.angle_beta   90.00
_cell.angle_gamma   90.00
#
_symmetry.space_group_name_H-M   'P 1'
#
loop_
_entity.id
_entity.type
_entity.pdbx_description
1 polymer ?
#
loop_
_entity_poly.entity_id
_entity_poly.type
_entity_poly.pdbx_seq_one_letter_code
_entity_poly.pdbx_strand_id
1 'polypeptide(L)'
;MSWLNDTLVGFDLETTGTVPAESRIVTAALVEAKGGEVVRERGWLANPGVPIPAEAAAIHGVSTERAVAEGRPVAEVADEVAAALCTHWRDGVPVVVFNAPFDLSLLDAELARHGLASLAERLGGAAPGPVLDPLVIDRAVDKYRKGSRTLQSACGIYGVELAGAHRAGNDALAALRVAIALGRAYPAQVGELDPTALHARQVDWDRDWAADLQSWLRRSKDPAAVVDGGWPAR
;
A
#
# COMPACT_ATOMS: atom_id res chain seq x y z
N MET A 1 22.55 2.06 -11.50
CA MET A 1 22.45 2.69 -10.14
C MET A 1 21.33 1.97 -9.41
N SER A 2 21.45 1.75 -8.10
CA SER A 2 20.45 1.01 -7.35
C SER A 2 19.32 1.96 -6.90
N TRP A 3 18.08 1.60 -7.11
CA TRP A 3 16.88 2.34 -6.67
C TRP A 3 16.85 2.63 -5.15
N LEU A 4 17.68 1.94 -4.37
CA LEU A 4 17.78 2.12 -2.91
C LEU A 4 18.21 3.55 -2.49
N ASN A 5 18.85 4.29 -3.39
CA ASN A 5 19.30 5.66 -3.15
C ASN A 5 18.54 6.69 -4.01
N ASP A 6 17.63 6.24 -4.85
CA ASP A 6 16.81 7.09 -5.70
C ASP A 6 15.57 7.60 -4.96
N THR A 7 14.78 8.42 -5.63
CA THR A 7 13.50 8.89 -5.10
C THR A 7 12.47 7.76 -5.16
N LEU A 8 11.83 7.51 -4.03
CA LEU A 8 10.68 6.62 -3.89
C LEU A 8 9.51 7.40 -3.29
N VAL A 9 8.31 6.91 -3.49
CA VAL A 9 7.09 7.47 -2.88
C VAL A 9 6.43 6.41 -2.02
N GLY A 10 6.35 6.63 -0.72
CA GLY A 10 5.50 5.82 0.18
C GLY A 10 4.05 6.27 0.07
N PHE A 11 3.12 5.35 0.02
CA PHE A 11 1.68 5.60 0.02
C PHE A 11 0.98 4.72 1.04
N ASP A 12 0.01 5.31 1.76
CA ASP A 12 -0.80 4.61 2.75
C ASP A 12 -2.14 5.31 2.95
N LEU A 13 -3.18 4.53 3.30
CA LEU A 13 -4.53 4.99 3.60
C LEU A 13 -4.96 4.54 5.00
N GLU A 14 -5.61 5.45 5.76
CA GLU A 14 -6.46 5.04 6.89
C GLU A 14 -7.92 5.04 6.45
N THR A 15 -8.68 4.07 6.93
CA THR A 15 -9.99 3.76 6.35
C THR A 15 -11.04 3.45 7.38
N THR A 16 -12.32 3.42 6.98
CA THR A 16 -13.43 3.04 7.86
C THR A 16 -13.51 1.54 8.15
N GLY A 17 -12.71 0.70 7.48
CA GLY A 17 -12.77 -0.75 7.65
C GLY A 17 -11.75 -1.49 6.78
N THR A 18 -11.84 -2.81 6.74
CA THR A 18 -10.83 -3.69 6.14
C THR A 18 -11.27 -4.37 4.83
N VAL A 19 -12.44 -4.04 4.31
CA VAL A 19 -12.96 -4.56 3.04
C VAL A 19 -12.91 -3.44 2.00
N PRO A 20 -12.01 -3.46 1.00
CA PRO A 20 -11.81 -2.36 0.06
C PRO A 20 -13.09 -1.89 -0.64
N ALA A 21 -13.93 -2.82 -1.09
CA ALA A 21 -15.18 -2.51 -1.78
C ALA A 21 -16.23 -1.80 -0.90
N GLU A 22 -16.16 -1.93 0.43
CA GLU A 22 -17.15 -1.39 1.38
C GLU A 22 -16.61 -0.21 2.18
N SER A 23 -15.29 -0.17 2.39
CA SER A 23 -14.62 0.84 3.21
C SER A 23 -14.48 2.16 2.46
N ARG A 24 -14.25 3.23 3.23
CA ARG A 24 -14.10 4.59 2.73
C ARG A 24 -12.77 5.18 3.21
N ILE A 25 -12.19 6.08 2.44
CA ILE A 25 -10.97 6.79 2.81
C ILE A 25 -11.28 7.76 3.97
N VAL A 26 -10.46 7.71 5.03
CA VAL A 26 -10.45 8.65 6.15
C VAL A 26 -9.23 9.57 6.05
N THR A 27 -8.04 9.03 5.91
CA THR A 27 -6.83 9.80 5.59
C THR A 27 -6.04 9.14 4.47
N ALA A 28 -5.23 9.92 3.78
CA ALA A 28 -4.26 9.45 2.82
C ALA A 28 -2.93 10.18 3.02
N ALA A 29 -1.82 9.51 2.73
CA ALA A 29 -0.51 10.15 2.72
C ALA A 29 0.36 9.67 1.56
N LEU A 30 1.12 10.61 1.01
CA LEU A 30 2.21 10.38 0.08
C LEU A 30 3.49 10.98 0.66
N VAL A 31 4.52 10.16 0.82
CA VAL A 31 5.82 10.57 1.35
C VAL A 31 6.89 10.32 0.30
N GLU A 32 7.39 11.39 -0.29
CA GLU A 32 8.55 11.34 -1.18
C GLU A 32 9.82 11.29 -0.33
N ALA A 33 10.65 10.28 -0.55
CA ALA A 33 11.94 10.14 0.15
C ALA A 33 13.05 9.73 -0.83
N LYS A 34 14.25 10.20 -0.57
CA LYS A 34 15.45 9.84 -1.31
C LYS A 34 16.43 9.10 -0.40
N GLY A 35 16.72 7.84 -0.74
CA GLY A 35 17.56 6.99 0.12
C GLY A 35 16.98 6.75 1.52
N GLY A 36 15.65 6.95 1.70
CA GLY A 36 14.94 6.83 2.98
C GLY A 36 14.81 8.14 3.77
N GLU A 37 15.40 9.24 3.29
CA GLU A 37 15.26 10.58 3.89
C GLU A 37 14.12 11.35 3.23
N VAL A 38 13.20 11.87 4.05
CA VAL A 38 12.00 12.58 3.59
C VAL A 38 12.37 13.86 2.85
N VAL A 39 11.88 13.99 1.63
CA VAL A 39 12.02 15.18 0.79
C VAL A 39 10.73 16.01 0.82
N ARG A 40 9.59 15.31 0.78
CA ARG A 40 8.27 15.96 0.76
C ARG A 40 7.23 15.01 1.35
N GLU A 41 6.27 15.58 2.04
CA GLU A 41 5.08 14.88 2.54
C GLU A 41 3.82 15.61 2.12
N ARG A 42 2.79 14.85 1.71
CA ARG A 42 1.44 15.34 1.46
C ARG A 42 0.48 14.44 2.23
N GLY A 43 -0.40 15.07 3.01
CA GLY A 43 -1.46 14.37 3.74
C GLY A 43 -2.82 14.94 3.38
N TRP A 44 -3.84 14.10 3.43
CA TRP A 44 -5.24 14.46 3.24
C TRP A 44 -6.08 13.92 4.39
N LEU A 45 -7.04 14.70 4.84
CA LEU A 45 -8.13 14.28 5.70
C LEU A 45 -9.42 14.36 4.89
N ALA A 46 -10.11 13.23 4.77
CA ALA A 46 -11.38 13.12 4.07
C ALA A 46 -12.54 13.07 5.04
N ASN A 47 -13.66 13.64 4.64
CA ASN A 47 -14.96 13.31 5.20
C ASN A 47 -15.53 12.13 4.40
N PRO A 48 -15.56 10.91 4.97
CA PRO A 48 -15.99 9.71 4.25
C PRO A 48 -17.48 9.71 3.88
N GLY A 49 -18.27 10.67 4.41
CA GLY A 49 -19.73 10.72 4.21
C GLY A 49 -20.51 9.62 4.94
N VAL A 50 -19.84 8.82 5.74
CA VAL A 50 -20.42 7.75 6.58
C VAL A 50 -19.76 7.80 7.97
N PRO A 51 -20.41 7.24 9.01
CA PRO A 51 -19.77 7.12 10.32
C PRO A 51 -18.49 6.30 10.27
N ILE A 52 -17.47 6.75 10.99
CA ILE A 52 -16.23 5.99 11.20
C ILE A 52 -16.47 5.05 12.38
N PRO A 53 -16.34 3.72 12.21
CA PRO A 53 -16.50 2.78 13.32
C PRO A 53 -15.53 3.08 14.47
N ALA A 54 -15.98 2.84 15.70
CA ALA A 54 -15.18 3.14 16.89
C ALA A 54 -13.84 2.39 16.90
N GLU A 55 -13.82 1.16 16.40
CA GLU A 55 -12.63 0.34 16.26
C GLU A 55 -11.61 0.98 15.30
N ALA A 56 -12.06 1.49 14.16
CA ALA A 56 -11.21 2.18 13.20
C ALA A 56 -10.70 3.51 13.79
N ALA A 57 -11.59 4.29 14.40
CA ALA A 57 -11.21 5.54 15.07
C ALA A 57 -10.20 5.33 16.21
N ALA A 58 -10.29 4.22 16.95
CA ALA A 58 -9.31 3.86 17.98
C ALA A 58 -7.92 3.53 17.42
N ILE A 59 -7.86 3.03 16.18
CA ILE A 59 -6.61 2.71 15.49
C ILE A 59 -5.93 3.98 14.97
N HIS A 60 -6.57 4.74 14.11
CA HIS A 60 -5.94 5.89 13.42
C HIS A 60 -6.20 7.26 14.08
N GLY A 61 -7.02 7.31 15.14
CA GLY A 61 -7.23 8.52 15.94
C GLY A 61 -8.12 9.60 15.29
N VAL A 62 -8.87 9.29 14.24
CA VAL A 62 -9.80 10.22 13.57
C VAL A 62 -11.24 9.81 13.87
N SER A 63 -11.97 10.66 14.60
CA SER A 63 -13.40 10.45 14.86
C SER A 63 -14.27 10.92 13.69
N THR A 64 -15.52 10.48 13.65
CA THR A 64 -16.51 10.94 12.67
C THR A 64 -16.69 12.46 12.76
N GLU A 65 -16.77 13.01 13.98
CA GLU A 65 -16.97 14.46 14.22
C GLU A 65 -15.81 15.26 13.63
N ARG A 66 -14.57 14.79 13.84
CA ARG A 66 -13.38 15.44 13.29
C ARG A 66 -13.36 15.37 11.77
N ALA A 67 -13.64 14.20 11.19
CA ALA A 67 -13.69 14.03 9.74
C ALA A 67 -14.77 14.92 9.09
N VAL A 68 -15.91 15.08 9.74
CA VAL A 68 -16.99 15.97 9.26
C VAL A 68 -16.60 17.45 9.39
N ALA A 69 -15.93 17.85 10.48
CA ALA A 69 -15.59 19.25 10.74
C ALA A 69 -14.38 19.75 9.92
N GLU A 70 -13.38 18.90 9.72
CA GLU A 70 -12.09 19.30 9.16
C GLU A 70 -11.78 18.63 7.81
N GLY A 71 -12.46 17.50 7.50
CA GLY A 71 -12.20 16.70 6.31
C GLY A 71 -12.80 17.34 5.06
N ARG A 72 -12.08 17.15 3.95
CA ARG A 72 -12.57 17.53 2.62
C ARG A 72 -13.50 16.44 2.06
N PRO A 73 -14.36 16.76 1.08
CA PRO A 73 -15.15 15.75 0.39
C PRO A 73 -14.27 14.59 -0.10
N VAL A 74 -14.64 13.35 0.24
CA VAL A 74 -13.82 12.17 -0.10
C VAL A 74 -13.59 12.02 -1.59
N ALA A 75 -14.55 12.43 -2.43
CA ALA A 75 -14.38 12.42 -3.89
C ALA A 75 -13.20 13.29 -4.36
N GLU A 76 -13.04 14.51 -3.77
CA GLU A 76 -11.93 15.38 -4.09
C GLU A 76 -10.60 14.81 -3.61
N VAL A 77 -10.58 14.23 -2.41
CA VAL A 77 -9.39 13.60 -1.85
C VAL A 77 -8.96 12.40 -2.72
N ALA A 78 -9.90 11.52 -3.09
CA ALA A 78 -9.62 10.38 -3.96
C ALA A 78 -9.07 10.81 -5.32
N ASP A 79 -9.66 11.85 -5.93
CA ASP A 79 -9.21 12.39 -7.22
C ASP A 79 -7.79 12.95 -7.15
N GLU A 80 -7.48 13.74 -6.12
CA GLU A 80 -6.13 14.29 -5.93
C GLU A 80 -5.08 13.24 -5.63
N VAL A 81 -5.40 12.25 -4.79
CA VAL A 81 -4.51 11.13 -4.47
C VAL A 81 -4.21 10.32 -5.73
N ALA A 82 -5.24 9.95 -6.50
CA ALA A 82 -5.08 9.22 -7.76
C ALA A 82 -4.25 10.02 -8.79
N ALA A 83 -4.51 11.32 -8.92
CA ALA A 83 -3.73 12.19 -9.80
C ALA A 83 -2.25 12.26 -9.40
N ALA A 84 -1.96 12.36 -8.09
CA ALA A 84 -0.59 12.40 -7.57
C ALA A 84 0.14 11.08 -7.82
N LEU A 85 -0.47 9.93 -7.53
CA LEU A 85 0.10 8.59 -7.80
C LEU A 85 0.39 8.41 -9.30
N CYS A 86 -0.59 8.74 -10.16
CA CYS A 86 -0.41 8.63 -11.60
C CYS A 86 0.71 9.55 -12.14
N THR A 87 0.94 10.70 -11.52
CA THR A 87 2.05 11.58 -11.89
C THR A 87 3.39 10.88 -11.60
N HIS A 88 3.57 10.33 -10.40
CA HIS A 88 4.79 9.62 -10.05
C HIS A 88 5.05 8.42 -10.97
N TRP A 89 4.03 7.61 -11.28
CA TRP A 89 4.19 6.48 -12.20
C TRP A 89 4.53 6.90 -13.63
N ARG A 90 3.96 8.01 -14.15
CA ARG A 90 4.34 8.55 -15.46
C ARG A 90 5.79 9.02 -15.51
N ASP A 91 6.28 9.54 -14.38
CA ASP A 91 7.68 9.96 -14.23
C ASP A 91 8.64 8.79 -13.92
N GLY A 92 8.11 7.55 -13.90
CA GLY A 92 8.89 6.34 -13.62
C GLY A 92 9.32 6.18 -12.16
N VAL A 93 8.73 6.96 -11.24
CA VAL A 93 9.04 6.91 -9.81
C VAL A 93 8.28 5.75 -9.15
N PRO A 94 8.96 4.80 -8.49
CA PRO A 94 8.32 3.70 -7.81
C PRO A 94 7.49 4.17 -6.62
N VAL A 95 6.27 3.60 -6.48
CA VAL A 95 5.41 3.80 -5.32
C VAL A 95 5.52 2.59 -4.40
N VAL A 96 5.82 2.81 -3.13
CA VAL A 96 5.92 1.79 -2.10
C VAL A 96 4.62 1.76 -1.30
N VAL A 97 3.97 0.60 -1.26
CA VAL A 97 2.71 0.38 -0.53
C VAL A 97 2.81 -0.93 0.23
N PHE A 98 2.61 -0.92 1.54
CA PHE A 98 2.60 -2.15 2.33
C PHE A 98 1.23 -2.83 2.24
N ASN A 99 1.15 -4.02 1.62
CA ASN A 99 -0.10 -4.69 1.28
C ASN A 99 -0.89 -3.92 0.21
N ALA A 100 -0.21 -3.58 -0.87
CA ALA A 100 -0.71 -2.76 -1.98
C ALA A 100 -2.13 -3.11 -2.48
N PRO A 101 -2.56 -4.39 -2.56
CA PRO A 101 -3.90 -4.73 -2.98
C PRO A 101 -5.01 -4.11 -2.13
N PHE A 102 -4.76 -3.82 -0.86
CA PHE A 102 -5.75 -3.16 -0.01
C PHE A 102 -5.94 -1.70 -0.41
N ASP A 103 -4.88 -0.91 -0.38
CA ASP A 103 -4.94 0.53 -0.59
C ASP A 103 -5.33 0.90 -2.02
N LEU A 104 -4.74 0.23 -3.01
CA LEU A 104 -5.01 0.52 -4.41
C LEU A 104 -6.42 0.10 -4.83
N SER A 105 -6.91 -1.04 -4.34
CA SER A 105 -8.28 -1.46 -4.62
C SER A 105 -9.31 -0.56 -3.92
N LEU A 106 -9.02 -0.12 -2.70
CA LEU A 106 -9.89 0.80 -1.98
C LEU A 106 -9.95 2.16 -2.68
N LEU A 107 -8.81 2.67 -3.15
CA LEU A 107 -8.78 3.92 -3.92
C LEU A 107 -9.59 3.79 -5.22
N ASP A 108 -9.41 2.70 -5.99
CA ASP A 108 -10.21 2.48 -7.20
C ASP A 108 -11.70 2.30 -6.90
N ALA A 109 -12.06 1.61 -5.82
CA ALA A 109 -13.45 1.52 -5.37
C ALA A 109 -14.03 2.89 -4.99
N GLU A 110 -13.24 3.76 -4.34
CA GLU A 110 -13.68 5.12 -4.00
C GLU A 110 -13.86 5.97 -5.25
N LEU A 111 -12.92 5.91 -6.21
CA LEU A 111 -13.03 6.58 -7.50
C LEU A 111 -14.31 6.14 -8.25
N ALA A 112 -14.56 4.84 -8.33
CA ALA A 112 -15.73 4.29 -9.00
C ALA A 112 -17.06 4.76 -8.36
N ARG A 113 -17.14 4.82 -7.01
CA ARG A 113 -18.33 5.33 -6.30
C ARG A 113 -18.70 6.75 -6.68
N HIS A 114 -17.71 7.55 -7.02
CA HIS A 114 -17.90 8.96 -7.37
C HIS A 114 -17.90 9.22 -8.86
N GLY A 115 -17.91 8.16 -9.70
CA GLY A 115 -17.89 8.29 -11.16
C GLY A 115 -16.60 8.90 -11.70
N LEU A 116 -15.50 8.78 -10.97
CA LEU A 116 -14.18 9.26 -11.35
C LEU A 116 -13.42 8.15 -12.10
N ALA A 117 -12.52 8.57 -12.98
CA ALA A 117 -11.68 7.64 -13.73
C ALA A 117 -10.78 6.83 -12.78
N SER A 118 -10.71 5.51 -12.99
CA SER A 118 -9.82 4.59 -12.27
C SER A 118 -8.35 4.92 -12.49
N LEU A 119 -7.46 4.33 -11.69
CA LEU A 119 -6.02 4.47 -11.86
C LEU A 119 -5.57 4.01 -13.25
N ALA A 120 -6.10 2.89 -13.74
CA ALA A 120 -5.76 2.36 -15.06
C ALA A 120 -6.22 3.30 -16.19
N GLU A 121 -7.45 3.83 -16.13
CA GLU A 121 -7.94 4.80 -17.12
C GLU A 121 -7.08 6.06 -17.13
N ARG A 122 -6.68 6.58 -15.97
CA ARG A 122 -5.77 7.73 -15.86
C ARG A 122 -4.39 7.45 -16.45
N LEU A 123 -3.96 6.21 -16.46
CA LEU A 123 -2.68 5.76 -17.04
C LEU A 123 -2.81 5.31 -18.52
N GLY A 124 -3.95 5.63 -19.17
CA GLY A 124 -4.16 5.28 -20.57
C GLY A 124 -4.39 3.79 -20.83
N GLY A 125 -4.93 3.08 -19.82
CA GLY A 125 -5.18 1.63 -19.85
C GLY A 125 -4.03 0.77 -19.33
N ALA A 126 -2.91 1.38 -18.91
CA ALA A 126 -1.83 0.65 -18.28
C ALA A 126 -2.15 0.35 -16.78
N ALA A 127 -1.65 -0.77 -16.29
CA ALA A 127 -1.72 -1.07 -14.86
C ALA A 127 -0.87 -0.07 -14.04
N PRO A 128 -1.27 0.24 -12.77
CA PRO A 128 -0.46 1.02 -11.84
C PRO A 128 0.93 0.41 -11.63
N GLY A 129 1.99 1.24 -11.74
CA GLY A 129 3.35 0.75 -11.50
C GLY A 129 4.46 1.66 -12.04
N PRO A 130 5.70 1.46 -11.58
CA PRO A 130 6.11 0.36 -10.69
C PRO A 130 5.62 0.54 -9.24
N VAL A 131 5.13 -0.55 -8.65
CA VAL A 131 4.77 -0.65 -7.23
C VAL A 131 5.77 -1.58 -6.54
N LEU A 132 6.20 -1.22 -5.33
CA LEU A 132 7.00 -2.07 -4.46
C LEU A 132 6.21 -2.34 -3.18
N ASP A 133 5.89 -3.59 -2.92
CA ASP A 133 5.13 -4.02 -1.74
C ASP A 133 6.04 -4.81 -0.79
N PRO A 134 6.46 -4.21 0.33
CA PRO A 134 7.36 -4.88 1.27
C PRO A 134 6.79 -6.17 1.85
N LEU A 135 5.46 -6.31 1.93
CA LEU A 135 4.82 -7.54 2.41
C LEU A 135 5.00 -8.69 1.41
N VAL A 136 4.80 -8.43 0.12
CA VAL A 136 4.98 -9.43 -0.95
C VAL A 136 6.45 -9.81 -1.06
N ILE A 137 7.34 -8.81 -1.04
CA ILE A 137 8.79 -9.05 -1.07
C ILE A 137 9.23 -9.90 0.12
N ASP A 138 8.85 -9.52 1.37
CA ASP A 138 9.20 -10.26 2.59
C ASP A 138 8.71 -11.70 2.57
N ARG A 139 7.49 -11.93 2.05
CA ARG A 139 6.96 -13.30 1.88
C ARG A 139 7.77 -14.13 0.90
N ALA A 140 8.28 -13.53 -0.15
CA ALA A 140 9.03 -14.23 -1.18
C ALA A 140 10.47 -14.55 -0.74
N VAL A 141 11.18 -13.57 -0.17
CA VAL A 141 12.62 -13.73 0.15
C VAL A 141 12.85 -14.40 1.50
N ASP A 142 11.89 -14.34 2.43
CA ASP A 142 11.94 -15.00 3.74
C ASP A 142 10.69 -15.86 3.98
N LYS A 143 10.45 -16.79 3.05
CA LYS A 143 9.23 -17.62 2.97
C LYS A 143 8.90 -18.34 4.29
N TYR A 144 9.93 -18.80 5.02
CA TYR A 144 9.76 -19.65 6.20
C TYR A 144 9.87 -18.88 7.53
N ARG A 145 9.97 -17.57 7.49
CA ARG A 145 9.98 -16.75 8.69
C ARG A 145 8.73 -16.96 9.53
N LYS A 146 8.95 -17.28 10.80
CA LYS A 146 7.87 -17.42 11.78
C LYS A 146 7.39 -16.06 12.29
N GLY A 147 6.15 -16.01 12.75
CA GLY A 147 5.54 -14.83 13.34
C GLY A 147 4.73 -13.98 12.37
N SER A 148 4.32 -12.82 12.85
CA SER A 148 3.49 -11.87 12.11
C SER A 148 4.25 -11.21 10.95
N ARG A 149 3.51 -10.81 9.91
CA ARG A 149 4.02 -10.05 8.76
C ARG A 149 3.30 -8.68 8.62
N THR A 150 2.89 -8.10 9.76
CA THR A 150 2.42 -6.71 9.78
C THR A 150 3.57 -5.75 9.52
N LEU A 151 3.26 -4.50 9.14
CA LEU A 151 4.26 -3.44 8.98
C LEU A 151 5.11 -3.28 10.24
N GLN A 152 4.49 -3.25 11.42
CA GLN A 152 5.20 -3.16 12.71
C GLN A 152 6.19 -4.33 12.91
N SER A 153 5.78 -5.56 12.56
CA SER A 153 6.65 -6.73 12.65
C SER A 153 7.82 -6.64 11.66
N ALA A 154 7.56 -6.20 10.43
CA ALA A 154 8.59 -6.00 9.43
C ALA A 154 9.60 -4.91 9.86
N CYS A 155 9.10 -3.79 10.41
CA CYS A 155 9.97 -2.73 10.96
C CYS A 155 10.92 -3.29 12.03
N GLY A 156 10.40 -4.07 12.98
CA GLY A 156 11.24 -4.68 14.03
C GLY A 156 12.30 -5.62 13.48
N ILE A 157 11.99 -6.39 12.44
CA ILE A 157 12.92 -7.36 11.84
C ILE A 157 14.00 -6.68 11.00
N TYR A 158 13.62 -5.68 10.21
CA TYR A 158 14.51 -4.98 9.29
C TYR A 158 15.17 -3.75 9.92
N GLY A 159 14.98 -3.51 11.23
CA GLY A 159 15.63 -2.42 11.95
C GLY A 159 15.14 -1.02 11.54
N VAL A 160 13.86 -0.91 11.15
CA VAL A 160 13.23 0.35 10.77
C VAL A 160 12.45 0.91 11.95
N GLU A 161 12.66 2.18 12.26
CA GLU A 161 11.86 2.87 13.28
C GLU A 161 10.46 3.17 12.75
N LEU A 162 9.44 2.81 13.53
CA LEU A 162 8.04 3.14 13.28
C LEU A 162 7.56 4.13 14.35
N ALA A 163 7.66 5.41 14.08
CA ALA A 163 7.25 6.46 14.99
C ALA A 163 5.75 6.74 14.80
N GLY A 164 4.94 6.39 15.82
CA GLY A 164 3.50 6.69 15.80
C GLY A 164 2.74 5.92 14.73
N ALA A 165 2.72 4.60 14.84
CA ALA A 165 1.93 3.70 13.99
C ALA A 165 0.47 4.17 13.84
N HIS A 166 -0.16 3.81 12.71
CA HIS A 166 -1.52 4.17 12.34
C HIS A 166 -1.74 5.68 12.11
N ARG A 167 -0.73 6.30 11.54
CA ARG A 167 -0.82 7.59 10.86
C ARG A 167 -0.28 7.39 9.45
N ALA A 168 -1.10 7.60 8.45
CA ALA A 168 -0.79 7.28 7.06
C ALA A 168 0.61 7.76 6.60
N GLY A 169 1.03 8.96 7.01
CA GLY A 169 2.39 9.46 6.67
C GLY A 169 3.52 8.66 7.32
N ASN A 170 3.35 8.26 8.59
CA ASN A 170 4.35 7.46 9.29
C ASN A 170 4.42 6.03 8.73
N ASP A 171 3.27 5.43 8.43
CA ASP A 171 3.19 4.07 7.90
C ASP A 171 3.69 4.02 6.46
N ALA A 172 3.37 5.02 5.62
CA ALA A 172 3.94 5.18 4.29
C ALA A 172 5.48 5.31 4.30
N LEU A 173 6.04 6.12 5.21
CA LEU A 173 7.49 6.26 5.36
C LEU A 173 8.15 4.97 5.87
N ALA A 174 7.53 4.32 6.84
CA ALA A 174 8.03 3.05 7.39
C ALA A 174 8.03 1.94 6.32
N ALA A 175 6.94 1.83 5.53
CA ALA A 175 6.87 0.90 4.41
C ALA A 175 8.00 1.15 3.39
N LEU A 176 8.24 2.40 3.02
CA LEU A 176 9.33 2.79 2.13
C LEU A 176 10.70 2.39 2.69
N ARG A 177 10.95 2.66 3.96
CA ARG A 177 12.21 2.29 4.63
C ARG A 177 12.38 0.77 4.75
N VAL A 178 11.30 0.02 4.98
CA VAL A 178 11.33 -1.46 4.97
C VAL A 178 11.66 -1.97 3.58
N ALA A 179 11.11 -1.40 2.49
CA ALA A 179 11.48 -1.76 1.12
C ALA A 179 12.99 -1.58 0.87
N ILE A 180 13.55 -0.45 1.28
CA ILE A 180 15.01 -0.18 1.17
C ILE A 180 15.81 -1.20 1.99
N ALA A 181 15.38 -1.50 3.22
CA ALA A 181 16.07 -2.46 4.08
C ALA A 181 16.03 -3.89 3.50
N LEU A 182 14.90 -4.30 2.91
CA LEU A 182 14.78 -5.55 2.16
C LEU A 182 15.73 -5.58 0.97
N GLY A 183 15.82 -4.51 0.20
CA GLY A 183 16.77 -4.42 -0.92
C GLY A 183 18.22 -4.54 -0.50
N ARG A 184 18.58 -3.99 0.67
CA ARG A 184 19.93 -4.13 1.26
C ARG A 184 20.19 -5.54 1.80
N ALA A 185 19.18 -6.17 2.42
CA ALA A 185 19.32 -7.51 2.98
C ALA A 185 19.37 -8.60 1.90
N TYR A 186 18.70 -8.38 0.78
CA TYR A 186 18.57 -9.34 -0.32
C TYR A 186 18.97 -8.72 -1.67
N PRO A 187 20.23 -8.32 -1.85
CA PRO A 187 20.66 -7.55 -3.03
C PRO A 187 20.35 -8.25 -4.34
N ALA A 188 20.74 -9.50 -4.51
CA ALA A 188 20.55 -10.23 -5.76
C ALA A 188 19.08 -10.49 -6.13
N GLN A 189 18.21 -10.62 -5.13
CA GLN A 189 16.78 -10.94 -5.36
C GLN A 189 15.92 -9.67 -5.43
N VAL A 190 16.36 -8.56 -4.83
CA VAL A 190 15.58 -7.35 -4.64
C VAL A 190 16.37 -6.09 -5.03
N GLY A 191 17.48 -5.80 -4.35
CA GLY A 191 18.15 -4.50 -4.41
C GLY A 191 18.84 -4.17 -5.73
N GLU A 192 19.28 -5.18 -6.47
CA GLU A 192 19.96 -5.07 -7.77
C GLU A 192 19.00 -5.10 -8.95
N LEU A 193 17.74 -5.48 -8.72
CA LEU A 193 16.72 -5.46 -9.77
C LEU A 193 16.30 -4.02 -10.08
N ASP A 194 15.99 -3.77 -11.34
CA ASP A 194 15.27 -2.56 -11.73
C ASP A 194 13.86 -2.56 -11.10
N PRO A 195 13.31 -1.41 -10.67
CA PRO A 195 11.99 -1.35 -10.05
C PRO A 195 10.86 -1.94 -10.89
N THR A 196 10.91 -1.81 -12.21
CA THR A 196 9.92 -2.41 -13.12
C THR A 196 10.05 -3.93 -13.14
N ALA A 197 11.28 -4.44 -13.16
CA ALA A 197 11.53 -5.88 -13.06
C ALA A 197 11.14 -6.45 -11.69
N LEU A 198 11.37 -5.70 -10.61
CA LEU A 198 10.94 -6.09 -9.26
C LEU A 198 9.41 -6.06 -9.14
N HIS A 199 8.74 -5.07 -9.74
CA HIS A 199 7.28 -5.04 -9.83
C HIS A 199 6.74 -6.30 -10.53
N ALA A 200 7.26 -6.64 -11.70
CA ALA A 200 6.84 -7.83 -12.43
C ALA A 200 7.06 -9.13 -11.62
N ARG A 201 8.18 -9.23 -10.88
CA ARG A 201 8.41 -10.36 -9.99
C ARG A 201 7.40 -10.48 -8.86
N GLN A 202 6.95 -9.37 -8.30
CA GLN A 202 5.94 -9.36 -7.24
C GLN A 202 4.58 -9.88 -7.74
N VAL A 203 4.22 -9.61 -9.00
CA VAL A 203 3.02 -10.22 -9.62
C VAL A 203 3.09 -11.75 -9.55
N ASP A 204 4.23 -12.34 -9.92
CA ASP A 204 4.43 -13.78 -9.85
C ASP A 204 4.44 -14.28 -8.40
N TRP A 205 5.14 -13.61 -7.51
CA TRP A 205 5.24 -13.99 -6.10
C TRP A 205 3.90 -13.96 -5.36
N ASP A 206 3.07 -12.93 -5.58
CA ASP A 206 1.74 -12.87 -4.95
C ASP A 206 0.82 -13.94 -5.52
N ARG A 207 0.82 -14.17 -6.83
CA ARG A 207 0.06 -15.25 -7.46
C ARG A 207 0.43 -16.63 -6.89
N ASP A 208 1.73 -16.91 -6.78
CA ASP A 208 2.21 -18.19 -6.27
C ASP A 208 1.88 -18.37 -4.78
N TRP A 209 2.01 -17.29 -3.98
CA TRP A 209 1.60 -17.29 -2.58
C TRP A 209 0.08 -17.50 -2.42
N ALA A 210 -0.74 -16.86 -3.23
CA ALA A 210 -2.19 -17.01 -3.21
C ALA A 210 -2.61 -18.46 -3.55
N ALA A 211 -1.97 -19.07 -4.56
CA ALA A 211 -2.20 -20.46 -4.93
C ALA A 211 -1.79 -21.42 -3.82
N ASP A 212 -0.63 -21.23 -3.19
CA ASP A 212 -0.16 -22.03 -2.04
C ASP A 212 -1.13 -21.92 -0.86
N LEU A 213 -1.55 -20.70 -0.51
CA LEU A 213 -2.51 -20.45 0.58
C LEU A 213 -3.87 -21.06 0.29
N GLN A 214 -4.40 -20.90 -0.92
CA GLN A 214 -5.66 -21.51 -1.34
C GLN A 214 -5.61 -23.03 -1.22
N SER A 215 -4.52 -23.63 -1.70
CA SER A 215 -4.31 -25.07 -1.61
C SER A 215 -4.27 -25.56 -0.16
N TRP A 216 -3.62 -24.81 0.72
CA TRP A 216 -3.58 -25.13 2.15
C TRP A 216 -4.95 -24.99 2.81
N LEU A 217 -5.68 -23.89 2.55
CA LEU A 217 -7.03 -23.66 3.08
C LEU A 217 -8.00 -24.76 2.67
N ARG A 218 -7.97 -25.15 1.40
CA ARG A 218 -8.83 -26.22 0.86
C ARG A 218 -8.58 -27.58 1.51
N ARG A 219 -7.34 -27.85 1.89
CA ARG A 219 -6.99 -29.11 2.57
C ARG A 219 -7.29 -29.09 4.08
N SER A 220 -7.22 -27.93 4.72
CA SER A 220 -7.17 -27.84 6.19
C SER A 220 -8.37 -27.16 6.83
N LYS A 221 -9.13 -26.33 6.10
CA LYS A 221 -10.18 -25.51 6.69
C LYS A 221 -11.46 -25.45 5.88
N ASP A 222 -11.39 -25.08 4.60
CA ASP A 222 -12.54 -24.82 3.74
C ASP A 222 -12.25 -25.32 2.32
N PRO A 223 -12.88 -26.43 1.89
CA PRO A 223 -12.70 -26.98 0.53
C PRO A 223 -13.11 -26.02 -0.60
N ALA A 224 -13.94 -25.03 -0.32
CA ALA A 224 -14.41 -24.04 -1.28
C ALA A 224 -13.58 -22.74 -1.27
N ALA A 225 -12.54 -22.65 -0.44
CA ALA A 225 -11.73 -21.43 -0.31
C ALA A 225 -11.20 -20.95 -1.66
N VAL A 226 -11.33 -19.66 -1.91
CA VAL A 226 -10.74 -18.94 -3.04
C VAL A 226 -9.87 -17.83 -2.47
N VAL A 227 -8.62 -17.76 -2.92
CA VAL A 227 -7.69 -16.68 -2.59
C VAL A 227 -7.36 -15.95 -3.87
N ASP A 228 -7.69 -14.67 -3.91
CA ASP A 228 -7.39 -13.82 -5.04
C ASP A 228 -5.88 -13.50 -5.07
N GLY A 229 -5.23 -13.80 -6.19
CA GLY A 229 -3.83 -13.51 -6.48
C GLY A 229 -3.65 -12.28 -7.37
N GLY A 230 -4.64 -11.40 -7.44
CA GLY A 230 -4.53 -10.12 -8.15
C GLY A 230 -3.63 -9.16 -7.41
N TRP A 231 -2.58 -8.66 -8.07
CA TRP A 231 -1.65 -7.69 -7.52
C TRP A 231 -1.21 -6.74 -8.66
N PRO A 232 -1.05 -5.43 -8.44
CA PRO A 232 -1.05 -4.70 -7.16
C PRO A 232 -2.44 -4.23 -6.69
N ALA A 233 -3.51 -4.45 -7.43
CA ALA A 233 -4.90 -4.16 -7.07
C ALA A 233 -5.79 -5.38 -7.39
N ARG A 234 -6.97 -5.49 -6.74
CA ARG A 234 -7.92 -6.61 -6.88
C ARG A 234 -9.30 -6.09 -7.23
#